data_494bf7f4a629a7aade62430f4de28cca
#
_entry.id   494bf7f4a629a7aade62430f4de28cca
#
_cell.length_a   1.000
_cell.length_b   1.000
_cell.length_c   1.000
_cell.angle_alpha   90.00
_cell.angle_beta   90.00
_cell.angle_gamma   90.00
#
_symmetry.space_group_name_H-M   'P 1'
#
loop_
_entity.id
_entity.type
_entity.pdbx_description
1 polymer ?
#
loop_
_entity_poly.entity_id
_entity_poly.type
_entity_poly.pdbx_seq_one_letter_code
_entity_poly.pdbx_strand_id
1 'polypeptide(L)'
;MNVSERLARSAVVPVVVLDDAKDAVAAAKALLAGGVDVMEITFRTAAAADSIKAVAENCPDMLVGAGTVITLEQCKKAVEYGAKFIVAPGFDEEVVRWCVDNGVAVTPGCVTPTEIMAAMKLGLKVVKFFPAGVYGGLSAMKALSGPFGGIKFIPTGGVNGQNIGEFIAAPFIHAVGGSWVCPKADIAAGNFEKITALCKQARSAALGFEVAHIGVNCENGEDSLAVCKKLDEAFEIGRAHD
;
A
#
# COMPACT_ATOMS: atom_id res chain seq x y z
N MET A 1 -2.61 4.22 -16.84
CA MET A 1 -2.90 3.34 -15.68
C MET A 1 -3.88 4.08 -14.78
N ASN A 2 -5.02 3.47 -14.46
CA ASN A 2 -5.99 4.07 -13.54
C ASN A 2 -5.56 3.88 -12.07
N VAL A 3 -6.29 4.53 -11.14
CA VAL A 3 -5.98 4.49 -9.69
C VAL A 3 -5.97 3.05 -9.15
N SER A 4 -6.99 2.26 -9.48
CA SER A 4 -7.11 0.87 -9.00
C SER A 4 -5.95 0.00 -9.48
N GLU A 5 -5.56 0.11 -10.75
CA GLU A 5 -4.39 -0.59 -11.29
C GLU A 5 -3.09 -0.17 -10.59
N ARG A 6 -2.97 1.11 -10.25
CA ARG A 6 -1.78 1.60 -9.54
C ARG A 6 -1.70 1.09 -8.12
N LEU A 7 -2.85 1.02 -7.39
CA LEU A 7 -2.93 0.39 -6.08
C LEU A 7 -2.49 -1.09 -6.13
N ALA A 8 -3.02 -1.86 -7.10
CA ALA A 8 -2.67 -3.26 -7.28
C ALA A 8 -1.18 -3.46 -7.60
N ARG A 9 -0.61 -2.66 -8.49
CA ARG A 9 0.82 -2.73 -8.86
C ARG A 9 1.74 -2.38 -7.70
N SER A 10 1.35 -1.44 -6.86
CA SER A 10 2.10 -1.08 -5.66
C SER A 10 2.16 -2.23 -4.67
N ALA A 11 1.14 -3.10 -4.64
CA ALA A 11 0.90 -4.17 -3.69
C ALA A 11 0.75 -3.70 -2.24
N VAL A 12 1.42 -2.61 -1.84
CA VAL A 12 1.38 -2.01 -0.51
C VAL A 12 0.82 -0.61 -0.60
N VAL A 13 -0.17 -0.30 0.23
CA VAL A 13 -0.74 1.04 0.42
C VAL A 13 -0.34 1.51 1.83
N PRO A 14 0.68 2.36 1.96
CA PRO A 14 1.09 2.90 3.25
C PRO A 14 -0.03 3.73 3.88
N VAL A 15 -0.42 3.36 5.11
CA VAL A 15 -1.37 4.11 5.92
C VAL A 15 -0.58 5.08 6.80
N VAL A 16 -0.57 6.34 6.42
CA VAL A 16 0.31 7.37 6.99
C VAL A 16 -0.45 8.29 7.91
N VAL A 17 0.09 8.50 9.11
CA VAL A 17 -0.43 9.43 10.10
C VAL A 17 0.60 10.54 10.29
N LEU A 18 0.24 11.76 9.96
CA LEU A 18 1.08 12.95 10.07
C LEU A 18 0.50 13.89 11.12
N ASP A 19 1.32 14.34 12.06
CA ASP A 19 0.93 15.37 13.03
C ASP A 19 1.21 16.79 12.50
N ASP A 20 2.14 16.90 11.56
CA ASP A 20 2.55 18.17 10.95
C ASP A 20 2.69 17.98 9.42
N ALA A 21 2.09 18.86 8.65
CA ALA A 21 2.13 18.82 7.20
C ALA A 21 3.56 19.05 6.62
N LYS A 22 4.46 19.66 7.36
CA LYS A 22 5.86 19.86 6.93
C LYS A 22 6.59 18.55 6.65
N ASP A 23 6.22 17.46 7.31
CA ASP A 23 6.87 16.16 7.19
C ASP A 23 6.32 15.36 5.99
N ALA A 24 5.21 15.78 5.39
CA ALA A 24 4.48 15.02 4.37
C ALA A 24 5.31 14.79 3.10
N VAL A 25 5.99 15.82 2.61
CA VAL A 25 6.81 15.73 1.38
C VAL A 25 8.03 14.83 1.60
N ALA A 26 8.68 14.92 2.76
CA ALA A 26 9.82 14.08 3.09
C ALA A 26 9.40 12.60 3.21
N ALA A 27 8.27 12.33 3.87
CA ALA A 27 7.69 10.99 3.94
C ALA A 27 7.34 10.44 2.55
N ALA A 28 6.69 11.23 1.68
CA ALA A 28 6.37 10.83 0.32
C ALA A 28 7.63 10.50 -0.51
N LYS A 29 8.68 11.32 -0.41
CA LYS A 29 9.96 11.05 -1.08
C LYS A 29 10.63 9.78 -0.58
N ALA A 30 10.56 9.50 0.72
CA ALA A 30 11.09 8.24 1.29
C ALA A 30 10.33 7.01 0.78
N LEU A 31 9.01 7.08 0.65
CA LEU A 31 8.19 6.03 0.05
C LEU A 31 8.58 5.80 -1.41
N LEU A 32 8.69 6.88 -2.21
CA LEU A 32 9.12 6.80 -3.63
C LEU A 32 10.52 6.18 -3.76
N ALA A 33 11.47 6.58 -2.93
CA ALA A 33 12.83 6.02 -2.91
C ALA A 33 12.84 4.51 -2.55
N GLY A 34 11.83 4.07 -1.77
CA GLY A 34 11.57 2.66 -1.46
C GLY A 34 10.79 1.93 -2.55
N GLY A 35 10.45 2.60 -3.66
CA GLY A 35 9.70 2.04 -4.79
C GLY A 35 8.18 1.95 -4.55
N VAL A 36 7.64 2.64 -3.55
CA VAL A 36 6.21 2.73 -3.26
C VAL A 36 5.70 4.09 -3.74
N ASP A 37 4.87 4.08 -4.76
CA ASP A 37 4.34 5.28 -5.43
C ASP A 37 2.89 5.62 -5.06
N VAL A 38 2.42 5.07 -3.93
CA VAL A 38 1.08 5.26 -3.37
C VAL A 38 1.19 5.66 -1.90
N MET A 39 0.30 6.54 -1.43
CA MET A 39 0.28 7.00 -0.03
C MET A 39 -1.16 7.32 0.41
N GLU A 40 -1.65 6.66 1.47
CA GLU A 40 -2.92 6.96 2.13
C GLU A 40 -2.66 7.85 3.35
N ILE A 41 -2.93 9.16 3.27
CA ILE A 41 -2.83 10.08 4.42
C ILE A 41 -4.15 10.08 5.18
N THR A 42 -4.10 9.76 6.48
CA THR A 42 -5.32 9.54 7.27
C THR A 42 -5.85 10.83 7.92
N PHE A 43 -7.17 11.02 7.87
CA PHE A 43 -7.88 12.10 8.58
C PHE A 43 -8.01 11.84 10.10
N ARG A 44 -6.94 11.31 10.70
CA ARG A 44 -6.83 11.11 12.17
C ARG A 44 -6.21 12.31 12.87
N THR A 45 -5.67 13.27 12.13
CA THR A 45 -5.06 14.49 12.65
C THR A 45 -5.57 15.69 11.87
N ALA A 46 -5.44 16.88 12.44
CA ALA A 46 -5.77 18.14 11.77
C ALA A 46 -4.87 18.44 10.56
N ALA A 47 -3.66 17.88 10.53
CA ALA A 47 -2.68 18.13 9.46
C ALA A 47 -3.00 17.38 8.15
N ALA A 48 -4.01 16.49 8.13
CA ALA A 48 -4.26 15.57 7.01
C ALA A 48 -4.47 16.29 5.67
N ALA A 49 -5.37 17.28 5.62
CA ALA A 49 -5.69 17.98 4.39
C ALA A 49 -4.48 18.74 3.83
N ASP A 50 -3.79 19.50 4.67
CA ASP A 50 -2.59 20.27 4.27
C ASP A 50 -1.45 19.33 3.85
N SER A 51 -1.32 18.17 4.49
CA SER A 51 -0.37 17.13 4.11
C SER A 51 -0.67 16.57 2.71
N ILE A 52 -1.94 16.29 2.39
CA ILE A 52 -2.38 15.84 1.08
C ILE A 52 -2.03 16.90 0.03
N LYS A 53 -2.34 18.17 0.30
CA LYS A 53 -2.02 19.29 -0.59
C LYS A 53 -0.52 19.38 -0.85
N ALA A 54 0.28 19.37 0.21
CA ALA A 54 1.74 19.44 0.10
C ALA A 54 2.32 18.32 -0.75
N VAL A 55 1.85 17.08 -0.59
CA VAL A 55 2.28 15.93 -1.40
C VAL A 55 1.81 16.07 -2.85
N ALA A 56 0.55 16.43 -3.08
CA ALA A 56 -0.01 16.58 -4.43
C ALA A 56 0.72 17.65 -5.26
N GLU A 57 1.14 18.73 -4.63
CA GLU A 57 1.84 19.84 -5.30
C GLU A 57 3.34 19.55 -5.53
N ASN A 58 4.01 18.83 -4.61
CA ASN A 58 5.47 18.69 -4.60
C ASN A 58 5.99 17.30 -4.98
N CYS A 59 5.11 16.30 -5.12
CA CYS A 59 5.47 14.92 -5.44
C CYS A 59 4.58 14.38 -6.57
N PRO A 60 4.73 14.80 -7.83
CA PRO A 60 3.83 14.43 -8.94
C PRO A 60 3.80 12.93 -9.23
N ASP A 61 4.87 12.21 -8.88
CA ASP A 61 4.95 10.76 -9.04
C ASP A 61 4.20 9.99 -7.96
N MET A 62 3.80 10.66 -6.85
CA MET A 62 3.08 10.04 -5.76
C MET A 62 1.57 10.05 -6.02
N LEU A 63 0.94 8.88 -5.99
CA LEU A 63 -0.52 8.76 -5.93
C LEU A 63 -0.97 8.96 -4.48
N VAL A 64 -1.30 10.19 -4.12
CA VAL A 64 -1.79 10.51 -2.77
C VAL A 64 -3.30 10.32 -2.69
N GLY A 65 -3.76 9.68 -1.62
CA GLY A 65 -5.16 9.51 -1.26
C GLY A 65 -5.42 9.85 0.20
N ALA A 66 -6.69 9.93 0.55
CA ALA A 66 -7.16 10.21 1.90
C ALA A 66 -7.72 8.96 2.56
N GLY A 67 -7.26 8.66 3.78
CA GLY A 67 -7.75 7.57 4.60
C GLY A 67 -8.51 8.04 5.84
N THR A 68 -9.24 7.13 6.46
CA THR A 68 -10.08 7.43 7.63
C THR A 68 -11.08 8.56 7.35
N VAL A 69 -11.58 8.61 6.11
CA VAL A 69 -12.64 9.53 5.71
C VAL A 69 -13.97 8.96 6.20
N ILE A 70 -14.65 9.69 7.08
CA ILE A 70 -15.88 9.25 7.75
C ILE A 70 -17.07 10.21 7.52
N THR A 71 -16.84 11.30 6.79
CA THR A 71 -17.90 12.25 6.43
C THR A 71 -17.73 12.73 4.99
N LEU A 72 -18.83 13.13 4.37
CA LEU A 72 -18.81 13.72 3.03
C LEU A 72 -17.99 15.03 2.98
N GLU A 73 -18.00 15.81 4.06
CA GLU A 73 -17.19 17.03 4.16
C GLU A 73 -15.69 16.72 4.08
N GLN A 74 -15.22 15.74 4.87
CA GLN A 74 -13.83 15.28 4.79
C GLN A 74 -13.48 14.77 3.39
N CYS A 75 -14.39 14.03 2.74
CA CYS A 75 -14.21 13.50 1.40
C CYS A 75 -14.00 14.64 0.39
N LYS A 76 -14.90 15.61 0.35
CA LYS A 76 -14.82 16.78 -0.55
C LYS A 76 -13.54 17.58 -0.31
N LYS A 77 -13.22 17.85 0.94
CA LYS A 77 -11.99 18.56 1.31
C LYS A 77 -10.74 17.81 0.87
N ALA A 78 -10.70 16.50 1.06
CA ALA A 78 -9.57 15.69 0.61
C ALA A 78 -9.36 15.78 -0.91
N VAL A 79 -10.43 15.67 -1.69
CA VAL A 79 -10.37 15.76 -3.16
C VAL A 79 -9.98 17.17 -3.62
N GLU A 80 -10.52 18.22 -3.01
CA GLU A 80 -10.14 19.61 -3.26
C GLU A 80 -8.64 19.84 -3.03
N TYR A 81 -8.06 19.21 -2.01
CA TYR A 81 -6.65 19.29 -1.67
C TYR A 81 -5.76 18.33 -2.48
N GLY A 82 -6.33 17.61 -3.43
CA GLY A 82 -5.58 16.84 -4.43
C GLY A 82 -5.57 15.33 -4.23
N ALA A 83 -6.32 14.78 -3.25
CA ALA A 83 -6.45 13.34 -3.10
C ALA A 83 -7.05 12.71 -4.36
N LYS A 84 -6.46 11.61 -4.84
CA LYS A 84 -6.88 10.87 -6.04
C LYS A 84 -7.72 9.64 -5.71
N PHE A 85 -7.74 9.23 -4.46
CA PHE A 85 -8.60 8.14 -3.97
C PHE A 85 -8.99 8.38 -2.51
N ILE A 86 -10.11 7.78 -2.14
CA ILE A 86 -10.68 7.87 -0.80
C ILE A 86 -10.73 6.47 -0.18
N VAL A 87 -10.36 6.39 1.10
CA VAL A 87 -10.45 5.17 1.90
C VAL A 87 -11.21 5.47 3.17
N ALA A 88 -12.27 4.70 3.41
CA ALA A 88 -13.09 4.80 4.62
C ALA A 88 -12.90 3.58 5.52
N PRO A 89 -13.02 3.70 6.84
CA PRO A 89 -12.96 2.56 7.75
C PRO A 89 -14.20 1.67 7.71
N GLY A 90 -15.33 2.19 7.26
CA GLY A 90 -16.61 1.52 7.10
C GLY A 90 -17.28 1.93 5.79
N PHE A 91 -18.49 1.40 5.56
CA PHE A 91 -19.32 1.74 4.40
C PHE A 91 -20.29 2.89 4.77
N ASP A 92 -20.09 4.03 4.14
CA ASP A 92 -21.02 5.16 4.18
C ASP A 92 -21.54 5.43 2.76
N GLU A 93 -22.87 5.29 2.57
CA GLU A 93 -23.46 5.37 1.23
C GLU A 93 -23.32 6.77 0.63
N GLU A 94 -23.42 7.82 1.43
CA GLU A 94 -23.32 9.20 0.95
C GLU A 94 -21.91 9.49 0.41
N VAL A 95 -20.89 9.12 1.15
CA VAL A 95 -19.47 9.26 0.74
C VAL A 95 -19.19 8.43 -0.52
N VAL A 96 -19.60 7.16 -0.52
CA VAL A 96 -19.34 6.26 -1.65
C VAL A 96 -20.04 6.74 -2.92
N ARG A 97 -21.32 7.10 -2.81
CA ARG A 97 -22.11 7.60 -3.94
C ARG A 97 -21.50 8.88 -4.52
N TRP A 98 -21.15 9.83 -3.65
CA TRP A 98 -20.52 11.06 -4.10
C TRP A 98 -19.20 10.78 -4.85
N CYS A 99 -18.36 9.88 -4.35
CA CYS A 99 -17.12 9.50 -5.04
C CYS A 99 -17.39 8.89 -6.42
N VAL A 100 -18.34 7.96 -6.52
CA VAL A 100 -18.72 7.32 -7.79
C VAL A 100 -19.23 8.34 -8.78
N ASP A 101 -20.14 9.21 -8.37
CA ASP A 101 -20.76 10.24 -9.22
C ASP A 101 -19.74 11.28 -9.72
N ASN A 102 -18.66 11.51 -8.97
CA ASN A 102 -17.59 12.44 -9.33
C ASN A 102 -16.34 11.75 -9.93
N GLY A 103 -16.38 10.45 -10.20
CA GLY A 103 -15.27 9.71 -10.79
C GLY A 103 -14.05 9.58 -9.88
N VAL A 104 -14.23 9.68 -8.56
CA VAL A 104 -13.18 9.52 -7.55
C VAL A 104 -13.12 8.06 -7.11
N ALA A 105 -11.95 7.45 -7.18
CA ALA A 105 -11.76 6.08 -6.69
C ALA A 105 -12.02 6.01 -5.19
N VAL A 106 -12.81 5.02 -4.72
CA VAL A 106 -13.14 4.85 -3.31
C VAL A 106 -13.07 3.38 -2.91
N THR A 107 -12.51 3.13 -1.71
CA THR A 107 -12.45 1.80 -1.08
C THR A 107 -13.03 1.89 0.33
N PRO A 108 -14.35 1.68 0.47
CA PRO A 108 -15.01 1.66 1.78
C PRO A 108 -14.67 0.39 2.55
N GLY A 109 -14.68 0.46 3.88
CA GLY A 109 -14.57 -0.68 4.76
C GLY A 109 -15.81 -1.56 4.69
N CYS A 110 -15.64 -2.85 4.32
CA CYS A 110 -16.71 -3.84 4.24
C CYS A 110 -16.21 -5.16 4.82
N VAL A 111 -16.83 -5.62 5.91
CA VAL A 111 -16.47 -6.89 6.58
C VAL A 111 -17.64 -7.87 6.65
N THR A 112 -18.83 -7.42 6.29
CA THR A 112 -20.04 -8.24 6.27
C THR A 112 -20.59 -8.40 4.85
N PRO A 113 -21.35 -9.49 4.58
CA PRO A 113 -22.05 -9.67 3.31
C PRO A 113 -22.94 -8.48 2.90
N THR A 114 -23.63 -7.86 3.87
CA THR A 114 -24.52 -6.73 3.62
C THR A 114 -23.77 -5.51 3.11
N GLU A 115 -22.62 -5.18 3.71
CA GLU A 115 -21.78 -4.05 3.28
C GLU A 115 -21.17 -4.31 1.90
N ILE A 116 -20.72 -5.54 1.64
CA ILE A 116 -20.20 -5.93 0.32
C ILE A 116 -21.29 -5.79 -0.75
N MET A 117 -22.52 -6.26 -0.47
CA MET A 117 -23.64 -6.10 -1.40
C MET A 117 -23.96 -4.62 -1.66
N ALA A 118 -23.90 -3.77 -0.64
CA ALA A 118 -24.12 -2.34 -0.78
C ALA A 118 -23.03 -1.70 -1.67
N ALA A 119 -21.77 -2.05 -1.47
CA ALA A 119 -20.66 -1.60 -2.30
C ALA A 119 -20.82 -2.05 -3.76
N MET A 120 -21.19 -3.32 -3.99
CA MET A 120 -21.42 -3.87 -5.34
C MET A 120 -22.57 -3.17 -6.07
N LYS A 121 -23.65 -2.80 -5.38
CA LYS A 121 -24.78 -2.05 -5.97
C LYS A 121 -24.35 -0.68 -6.53
N LEU A 122 -23.30 -0.08 -5.95
CA LEU A 122 -22.71 1.17 -6.42
C LEU A 122 -21.56 0.94 -7.43
N GLY A 123 -21.39 -0.29 -7.93
CA GLY A 123 -20.42 -0.64 -8.96
C GLY A 123 -18.99 -0.87 -8.46
N LEU A 124 -18.75 -0.88 -7.15
CA LEU A 124 -17.42 -1.10 -6.61
C LEU A 124 -16.98 -2.55 -6.80
N LYS A 125 -15.69 -2.73 -7.11
CA LYS A 125 -15.03 -4.04 -7.27
C LYS A 125 -13.91 -4.25 -6.26
N VAL A 126 -13.54 -3.23 -5.51
CA VAL A 126 -12.50 -3.27 -4.48
C VAL A 126 -13.03 -2.64 -3.21
N VAL A 127 -12.88 -3.33 -2.09
CA VAL A 127 -13.27 -2.84 -0.77
C VAL A 127 -12.13 -3.02 0.22
N LYS A 128 -12.07 -2.16 1.25
CA LYS A 128 -11.17 -2.32 2.38
C LYS A 128 -11.73 -3.37 3.33
N PHE A 129 -10.88 -4.24 3.87
CA PHE A 129 -11.23 -5.17 4.94
C PHE A 129 -10.48 -4.77 6.21
N PHE A 130 -11.19 -4.18 7.19
CA PHE A 130 -10.55 -3.56 8.36
C PHE A 130 -11.40 -3.71 9.63
N PRO A 131 -10.77 -4.00 10.77
CA PRO A 131 -9.39 -4.46 10.97
C PRO A 131 -9.23 -5.95 10.61
N ALA A 132 -8.39 -6.24 9.61
CA ALA A 132 -8.35 -7.56 8.98
C ALA A 132 -8.00 -8.70 9.96
N GLY A 133 -6.99 -8.52 10.78
CA GLY A 133 -6.56 -9.54 11.74
C GLY A 133 -7.63 -9.89 12.77
N VAL A 134 -8.44 -8.92 13.18
CA VAL A 134 -9.53 -9.12 14.17
C VAL A 134 -10.72 -9.84 13.56
N TYR A 135 -11.04 -9.55 12.29
CA TYR A 135 -12.19 -10.12 11.59
C TYR A 135 -11.88 -11.41 10.82
N GLY A 136 -10.80 -12.13 11.19
CA GLY A 136 -10.49 -13.46 10.68
C GLY A 136 -9.59 -13.50 9.45
N GLY A 137 -9.00 -12.38 9.04
CA GLY A 137 -7.91 -12.30 8.07
C GLY A 137 -8.23 -12.97 6.72
N LEU A 138 -7.24 -13.67 6.16
CA LEU A 138 -7.38 -14.36 4.87
C LEU A 138 -8.52 -15.37 4.84
N SER A 139 -8.77 -16.08 5.95
CA SER A 139 -9.83 -17.10 6.02
C SER A 139 -11.21 -16.47 5.82
N ALA A 140 -11.48 -15.35 6.50
CA ALA A 140 -12.76 -14.64 6.35
C ALA A 140 -12.94 -14.07 4.95
N MET A 141 -11.92 -13.42 4.39
CA MET A 141 -11.98 -12.87 3.03
C MET A 141 -12.13 -13.96 1.97
N LYS A 142 -11.49 -15.15 2.15
CA LYS A 142 -11.68 -16.30 1.29
C LYS A 142 -13.14 -16.78 1.31
N ALA A 143 -13.74 -16.87 2.49
CA ALA A 143 -15.14 -17.27 2.63
C ALA A 143 -16.09 -16.25 1.97
N LEU A 144 -15.82 -14.96 2.13
CA LEU A 144 -16.60 -13.88 1.51
C LEU A 144 -16.40 -13.83 -0.02
N SER A 145 -15.21 -14.11 -0.53
CA SER A 145 -14.95 -14.09 -1.97
C SER A 145 -15.74 -15.13 -2.76
N GLY A 146 -16.18 -16.21 -2.12
CA GLY A 146 -16.97 -17.26 -2.75
C GLY A 146 -18.30 -16.76 -3.33
N PRO A 147 -19.23 -16.22 -2.51
CA PRO A 147 -20.50 -15.69 -2.99
C PRO A 147 -20.40 -14.36 -3.75
N PHE A 148 -19.31 -13.59 -3.54
CA PHE A 148 -19.13 -12.27 -4.13
C PHE A 148 -18.02 -12.29 -5.19
N GLY A 149 -18.17 -13.12 -6.22
CA GLY A 149 -17.23 -13.21 -7.34
C GLY A 149 -16.98 -11.84 -7.99
N GLY A 150 -15.71 -11.50 -8.17
CA GLY A 150 -15.28 -10.21 -8.75
C GLY A 150 -15.00 -9.10 -7.73
N ILE A 151 -15.33 -9.28 -6.45
CA ILE A 151 -14.87 -8.39 -5.37
C ILE A 151 -13.44 -8.77 -4.98
N LYS A 152 -12.60 -7.76 -4.81
CA LYS A 152 -11.26 -7.88 -4.24
C LYS A 152 -11.13 -7.04 -2.96
N PHE A 153 -10.26 -7.49 -2.07
CA PHE A 153 -10.07 -6.88 -0.77
C PHE A 153 -8.73 -6.15 -0.67
N ILE A 154 -8.72 -5.06 0.10
CA ILE A 154 -7.50 -4.42 0.62
C ILE A 154 -7.51 -4.62 2.14
N PRO A 155 -6.93 -5.75 2.65
CA PRO A 155 -6.81 -5.97 4.08
C PRO A 155 -5.92 -4.91 4.72
N THR A 156 -6.39 -4.38 5.85
CA THR A 156 -5.66 -3.38 6.64
C THR A 156 -5.80 -3.72 8.12
N GLY A 157 -4.70 -3.61 8.89
CA GLY A 157 -4.67 -4.00 10.30
C GLY A 157 -4.40 -5.50 10.49
N GLY A 158 -3.23 -5.81 11.07
CA GLY A 158 -2.72 -7.16 11.23
C GLY A 158 -1.85 -7.67 10.07
N VAL A 159 -1.69 -6.87 9.00
CA VAL A 159 -0.72 -7.14 7.93
C VAL A 159 0.61 -6.46 8.27
N ASN A 160 1.71 -7.15 8.00
CA ASN A 160 3.07 -6.69 8.25
C ASN A 160 4.08 -7.36 7.28
N GLY A 161 5.37 -7.05 7.41
CA GLY A 161 6.41 -7.58 6.52
C GLY A 161 6.59 -9.10 6.55
N GLN A 162 6.13 -9.78 7.61
CA GLN A 162 6.28 -11.23 7.75
C GLN A 162 5.15 -12.00 7.04
N ASN A 163 3.95 -11.42 6.96
CA ASN A 163 2.78 -12.12 6.42
C ASN A 163 2.27 -11.53 5.08
N ILE A 164 2.84 -10.44 4.59
CA ILE A 164 2.38 -9.78 3.36
C ILE A 164 2.36 -10.72 2.15
N GLY A 165 3.35 -11.61 2.01
CA GLY A 165 3.45 -12.57 0.91
C GLY A 165 2.22 -13.48 0.83
N GLU A 166 1.74 -13.98 1.98
CA GLU A 166 0.54 -14.82 2.04
C GLU A 166 -0.72 -14.07 1.57
N PHE A 167 -0.85 -12.78 1.96
CA PHE A 167 -1.97 -11.96 1.52
C PHE A 167 -1.92 -11.71 0.02
N ILE A 168 -0.79 -11.25 -0.52
CA ILE A 168 -0.67 -10.91 -1.94
C ILE A 168 -0.79 -12.13 -2.85
N ALA A 169 -0.41 -13.32 -2.41
CA ALA A 169 -0.59 -14.55 -3.16
C ALA A 169 -2.07 -14.96 -3.34
N ALA A 170 -2.98 -14.44 -2.52
CA ALA A 170 -4.39 -14.80 -2.61
C ALA A 170 -5.10 -14.01 -3.74
N PRO A 171 -5.82 -14.68 -4.67
CA PRO A 171 -6.35 -14.06 -5.89
C PRO A 171 -7.46 -13.02 -5.62
N PHE A 172 -8.07 -13.05 -4.45
CA PHE A 172 -9.09 -12.11 -4.00
C PHE A 172 -8.51 -10.88 -3.29
N ILE A 173 -7.19 -10.79 -3.14
CA ILE A 173 -6.51 -9.60 -2.62
C ILE A 173 -6.12 -8.67 -3.78
N HIS A 174 -6.37 -7.39 -3.59
CA HIS A 174 -6.04 -6.33 -4.55
C HIS A 174 -4.71 -5.66 -4.26
N ALA A 175 -4.51 -5.33 -2.99
CA ALA A 175 -3.32 -4.76 -2.39
C ALA A 175 -3.44 -4.95 -0.88
N VAL A 176 -2.44 -4.58 -0.09
CA VAL A 176 -2.53 -4.57 1.38
C VAL A 176 -2.32 -3.17 1.92
N GLY A 177 -3.09 -2.80 2.94
CA GLY A 177 -2.90 -1.54 3.67
C GLY A 177 -2.14 -1.74 4.96
N GLY A 178 -1.16 -0.87 5.24
CA GLY A 178 -0.43 -0.98 6.50
C GLY A 178 0.43 0.22 6.86
N SER A 179 0.59 0.44 8.16
CA SER A 179 1.38 1.53 8.71
C SER A 179 2.83 1.15 9.04
N TRP A 180 3.17 -0.14 8.94
CA TRP A 180 4.51 -0.63 9.31
C TRP A 180 5.61 -0.13 8.38
N VAL A 181 5.29 0.20 7.11
CA VAL A 181 6.25 0.71 6.13
C VAL A 181 6.54 2.19 6.30
N CYS A 182 5.67 2.92 7.01
CA CYS A 182 5.82 4.35 7.30
C CYS A 182 5.34 4.67 8.72
N PRO A 183 6.07 4.19 9.76
CA PRO A 183 5.67 4.36 11.15
C PRO A 183 5.65 5.82 11.55
N LYS A 184 4.60 6.25 12.26
CA LYS A 184 4.46 7.62 12.77
C LYS A 184 5.67 8.10 13.59
N ALA A 185 6.23 7.20 14.41
CA ALA A 185 7.41 7.52 15.22
C ALA A 185 8.66 7.81 14.37
N ASP A 186 8.84 7.08 13.25
CA ASP A 186 9.98 7.31 12.36
C ASP A 186 9.81 8.61 11.56
N ILE A 187 8.58 8.98 11.18
CA ILE A 187 8.30 10.29 10.57
C ILE A 187 8.67 11.42 11.55
N ALA A 188 8.16 11.36 12.78
CA ALA A 188 8.39 12.36 13.80
C ALA A 188 9.89 12.49 14.19
N ALA A 189 10.65 11.40 14.08
CA ALA A 189 12.09 11.37 14.34
C ALA A 189 12.94 11.75 13.10
N GLY A 190 12.33 11.98 11.93
CA GLY A 190 13.05 12.25 10.68
C GLY A 190 13.79 11.03 10.10
N ASN A 191 13.45 9.81 10.49
CA ASN A 191 14.10 8.56 10.08
C ASN A 191 13.66 8.11 8.66
N PHE A 192 13.76 8.98 7.67
CA PHE A 192 13.26 8.73 6.32
C PHE A 192 14.01 7.63 5.58
N GLU A 193 15.30 7.44 5.85
CA GLU A 193 16.08 6.33 5.29
C GLU A 193 15.55 4.97 5.76
N LYS A 194 15.14 4.88 7.03
CA LYS A 194 14.51 3.68 7.57
C LYS A 194 13.17 3.40 6.89
N ILE A 195 12.35 4.43 6.64
CA ILE A 195 11.09 4.30 5.89
C ILE A 195 11.37 3.75 4.49
N THR A 196 12.39 4.29 3.80
CA THR A 196 12.82 3.79 2.50
C THR A 196 13.20 2.30 2.55
N ALA A 197 13.97 1.88 3.55
CA ALA A 197 14.36 0.48 3.74
C ALA A 197 13.15 -0.43 4.00
N LEU A 198 12.23 -0.01 4.87
CA LEU A 198 10.99 -0.75 5.16
C LEU A 198 10.12 -0.94 3.90
N CYS A 199 10.04 0.07 3.04
CA CYS A 199 9.31 -0.03 1.77
C CYS A 199 9.95 -1.03 0.82
N LYS A 200 11.28 -1.01 0.67
CA LYS A 200 12.00 -1.98 -0.15
C LYS A 200 11.78 -3.41 0.34
N GLN A 201 11.89 -3.64 1.65
CA GLN A 201 11.63 -4.94 2.26
C GLN A 201 10.18 -5.41 2.03
N ALA A 202 9.20 -4.53 2.24
CA ALA A 202 7.79 -4.86 2.03
C ALA A 202 7.50 -5.22 0.57
N ARG A 203 8.08 -4.50 -0.38
CA ARG A 203 7.94 -4.81 -1.80
C ARG A 203 8.58 -6.13 -2.19
N SER A 204 9.81 -6.39 -1.72
CA SER A 204 10.48 -7.67 -1.94
C SER A 204 9.65 -8.84 -1.42
N ALA A 205 9.14 -8.73 -0.19
CA ALA A 205 8.28 -9.74 0.42
C ALA A 205 6.93 -9.92 -0.32
N ALA A 206 6.34 -8.82 -0.84
CA ALA A 206 5.11 -8.87 -1.62
C ALA A 206 5.30 -9.53 -2.99
N LEU A 207 6.43 -9.31 -3.65
CA LEU A 207 6.72 -9.87 -4.97
C LEU A 207 7.07 -11.36 -4.90
N GLY A 208 7.53 -11.85 -3.75
CA GLY A 208 7.89 -13.26 -3.54
C GLY A 208 9.04 -13.73 -4.44
N PHE A 209 9.84 -12.81 -5.00
CA PHE A 209 11.01 -13.18 -5.79
C PHE A 209 12.19 -13.45 -4.86
N GLU A 210 12.69 -14.66 -4.93
CA GLU A 210 13.98 -15.04 -4.39
C GLU A 210 14.94 -15.32 -5.56
N VAL A 211 16.14 -14.77 -5.50
CA VAL A 211 17.19 -15.10 -6.46
C VAL A 211 17.71 -16.49 -6.11
N ALA A 212 17.27 -17.49 -6.86
CA ALA A 212 17.70 -18.89 -6.63
C ALA A 212 19.17 -19.08 -7.04
N HIS A 213 19.56 -18.54 -8.21
CA HIS A 213 20.94 -18.54 -8.69
C HIS A 213 21.12 -17.53 -9.84
N ILE A 214 22.32 -17.08 -10.01
CA ILE A 214 22.75 -16.30 -11.18
C ILE A 214 23.79 -17.15 -11.90
N GLY A 215 23.55 -17.48 -13.18
CA GLY A 215 24.51 -18.12 -14.06
C GLY A 215 25.26 -17.08 -14.87
N VAL A 216 26.58 -17.06 -14.79
CA VAL A 216 27.44 -16.22 -15.64
C VAL A 216 28.34 -17.14 -16.45
N ASN A 217 28.22 -17.06 -17.77
CA ASN A 217 29.13 -17.80 -18.67
C ASN A 217 30.46 -17.07 -18.72
N CYS A 218 31.54 -17.78 -18.39
CA CYS A 218 32.92 -17.28 -18.47
C CYS A 218 33.70 -18.10 -19.49
N GLU A 219 34.68 -17.50 -20.14
CA GLU A 219 35.48 -18.17 -21.16
C GLU A 219 36.46 -19.20 -20.55
N ASN A 220 36.87 -18.97 -19.30
CA ASN A 220 37.84 -19.82 -18.60
C ASN A 220 37.66 -19.70 -17.06
N GLY A 221 38.43 -20.49 -16.30
CA GLY A 221 38.35 -20.52 -14.84
C GLY A 221 38.89 -19.25 -14.16
N GLU A 222 39.80 -18.51 -14.75
CA GLU A 222 40.32 -17.26 -14.19
C GLU A 222 39.27 -16.16 -14.27
N ASP A 223 38.57 -16.07 -15.40
CA ASP A 223 37.43 -15.14 -15.58
C ASP A 223 36.29 -15.48 -14.62
N SER A 224 36.01 -16.77 -14.41
CA SER A 224 35.02 -17.24 -13.47
C SER A 224 35.34 -16.78 -12.05
N LEU A 225 36.59 -16.94 -11.60
CA LEU A 225 36.99 -16.47 -10.27
C LEU A 225 36.91 -14.95 -10.12
N ALA A 226 37.28 -14.20 -11.18
CA ALA A 226 37.20 -12.75 -11.18
C ALA A 226 35.74 -12.26 -11.11
N VAL A 227 34.82 -12.91 -11.80
CA VAL A 227 33.38 -12.61 -11.76
C VAL A 227 32.78 -12.97 -10.38
N CYS A 228 33.12 -14.15 -9.85
CA CYS A 228 32.65 -14.54 -8.49
C CYS A 228 33.09 -13.51 -7.45
N LYS A 229 34.33 -13.07 -7.48
CA LYS A 229 34.83 -12.06 -6.55
C LYS A 229 34.07 -10.74 -6.63
N LYS A 230 33.79 -10.27 -7.87
CA LYS A 230 32.96 -9.05 -8.07
C LYS A 230 31.54 -9.21 -7.57
N LEU A 231 30.94 -10.40 -7.73
CA LEU A 231 29.59 -10.67 -7.24
C LEU A 231 29.56 -10.74 -5.70
N ASP A 232 30.57 -11.38 -5.09
CA ASP A 232 30.73 -11.41 -3.63
C ASP A 232 30.85 -9.99 -3.05
N GLU A 233 31.65 -9.13 -3.69
CA GLU A 233 31.83 -7.74 -3.28
C GLU A 233 30.54 -6.89 -3.47
N ALA A 234 29.82 -7.12 -4.58
CA ALA A 234 28.64 -6.31 -4.94
C ALA A 234 27.38 -6.68 -4.15
N PHE A 235 27.24 -7.95 -3.75
CA PHE A 235 26.03 -8.49 -3.14
C PHE A 235 26.24 -9.02 -1.74
N GLU A 236 27.45 -8.91 -1.15
CA GLU A 236 27.83 -9.45 0.15
C GLU A 236 27.44 -10.94 0.31
N ILE A 237 27.56 -11.71 -0.79
CA ILE A 237 27.20 -13.13 -0.82
C ILE A 237 28.38 -13.95 -0.31
N GLY A 238 28.24 -14.55 0.86
CA GLY A 238 29.21 -15.52 1.34
C GLY A 238 29.27 -16.76 0.43
N ARG A 239 30.44 -17.35 0.23
CA ARG A 239 30.57 -18.62 -0.50
C ARG A 239 29.79 -19.71 0.27
N ALA A 240 28.88 -20.38 -0.44
CA ALA A 240 28.40 -21.67 0.04
C ALA A 240 29.62 -22.61 0.07
N HIS A 241 30.03 -23.01 1.25
CA HIS A 241 31.01 -24.08 1.40
C HIS A 241 30.28 -25.39 1.11
N ASP A 242 30.84 -26.15 0.16
CA ASP A 242 30.50 -27.56 -0.09
C ASP A 242 30.60 -28.40 1.19
#